data_a6bea56d83dd2b291f253c060b2bd472
#
_entry.id   a6bea56d83dd2b291f253c060b2bd472
#
_cell.length_a   1.000
_cell.length_b   1.000
_cell.length_c   1.000
_cell.angle_alpha   90.00
_cell.angle_beta   90.00
_cell.angle_gamma   90.00
#
_symmetry.space_group_name_H-M   'P 1'
#
loop_
_entity.id
_entity.type
_entity.pdbx_description
1 polymer ?
#
loop_
_entity_poly.entity_id
_entity_poly.type
_entity_poly.pdbx_seq_one_letter_code
_entity_poly.pdbx_strand_id
1 'polypeptide(L)'
;MKNYFTLSLLLVAVMVVSCSGMRKFDRVEATSVERYSIVYKDNKCGLYDIQADSLVTAIEYDALRFGRTASEGGYVFTIWVSEMGNYEGMISIESTTNERVEVMIPKQQ
;
A
#
# COMPACT_ATOMS: atom_id res chain seq x y z
N MET A 1 -15.84 2.05 -38.79
CA MET A 1 -16.20 1.05 -37.79
C MET A 1 -15.00 0.33 -37.20
N LYS A 2 -14.07 -0.13 -38.02
CA LYS A 2 -12.88 -0.80 -37.53
C LYS A 2 -12.05 0.10 -36.60
N ASN A 3 -11.98 1.39 -36.88
CA ASN A 3 -11.20 2.34 -36.10
C ASN A 3 -11.73 2.50 -34.68
N TYR A 4 -13.06 2.49 -34.52
CA TYR A 4 -13.66 2.60 -33.17
C TYR A 4 -13.41 1.37 -32.34
N PHE A 5 -13.49 0.21 -32.93
CA PHE A 5 -13.25 -1.04 -32.25
C PHE A 5 -11.79 -1.13 -31.79
N THR A 6 -10.85 -0.75 -32.65
CA THR A 6 -9.44 -0.76 -32.32
C THR A 6 -9.13 0.22 -31.21
N LEU A 7 -9.74 1.40 -31.23
CA LEU A 7 -9.54 2.42 -30.21
C LEU A 7 -10.04 1.94 -28.86
N SER A 8 -11.19 1.28 -28.84
CA SER A 8 -11.76 0.75 -27.61
C SER A 8 -10.87 -0.34 -27.02
N LEU A 9 -10.33 -1.21 -27.83
CA LEU A 9 -9.39 -2.24 -27.40
C LEU A 9 -8.11 -1.64 -26.83
N LEU A 10 -7.61 -0.61 -27.45
CA LEU A 10 -6.40 0.06 -26.99
C LEU A 10 -6.62 0.69 -25.62
N LEU A 11 -7.78 1.30 -25.39
CA LEU A 11 -8.12 1.90 -24.12
C LEU A 11 -8.17 0.85 -23.00
N VAL A 12 -8.78 -0.30 -23.27
CA VAL A 12 -8.84 -1.40 -22.31
C VAL A 12 -7.43 -1.91 -22.01
N ALA A 13 -6.59 -2.03 -23.01
CA ALA A 13 -5.22 -2.48 -22.82
C ALA A 13 -4.41 -1.51 -21.94
N VAL A 14 -4.60 -0.22 -22.11
CA VAL A 14 -3.94 0.79 -21.29
C VAL A 14 -4.37 0.68 -19.83
N MET A 15 -5.66 0.49 -19.57
CA MET A 15 -6.15 0.30 -18.21
C MET A 15 -5.58 -0.97 -17.58
N VAL A 16 -5.47 -2.04 -18.33
CA VAL A 16 -4.88 -3.28 -17.86
C VAL A 16 -3.41 -3.09 -17.50
N VAL A 17 -2.67 -2.36 -18.33
CA VAL A 17 -1.25 -2.08 -18.06
C VAL A 17 -1.08 -1.21 -16.82
N SER A 18 -1.93 -0.20 -16.63
CA SER A 18 -1.82 0.68 -15.46
C SER A 18 -2.11 -0.04 -14.16
N CYS A 19 -2.85 -1.16 -14.19
CA CYS A 19 -3.14 -1.98 -13.02
C CYS A 19 -2.21 -3.19 -12.90
N SER A 20 -1.24 -3.35 -13.81
CA SER A 20 -0.42 -4.56 -13.88
C SER A 20 0.41 -4.78 -12.61
N GLY A 21 0.91 -3.71 -11.98
CA GLY A 21 1.66 -3.84 -10.74
C GLY A 21 0.87 -4.44 -9.60
N MET A 22 -0.43 -4.17 -9.55
CA MET A 22 -1.32 -4.67 -8.50
C MET A 22 -1.84 -6.09 -8.75
N ARG A 23 -1.70 -6.57 -9.98
CA ARG A 23 -2.20 -7.90 -10.37
C ARG A 23 -1.42 -9.06 -9.76
N LYS A 24 -0.20 -8.82 -9.35
CA LYS A 24 0.63 -9.86 -8.73
C LYS A 24 0.27 -10.12 -7.27
N PHE A 25 -0.71 -9.40 -6.74
CA PHE A 25 -1.17 -9.59 -5.38
C PHE A 25 -2.48 -10.37 -5.36
N ASP A 26 -2.67 -11.17 -4.32
CA ASP A 26 -3.88 -11.95 -4.17
C ASP A 26 -5.10 -11.07 -3.89
N ARG A 27 -4.88 -9.96 -3.18
CA ARG A 27 -5.95 -9.01 -2.85
C ARG A 27 -5.33 -7.63 -2.64
N VAL A 28 -6.10 -6.59 -2.97
CA VAL A 28 -5.73 -5.20 -2.76
C VAL A 28 -6.86 -4.53 -1.99
N GLU A 29 -6.52 -3.87 -0.90
CA GLU A 29 -7.49 -3.21 -0.04
C GLU A 29 -7.22 -1.71 -0.01
N ALA A 30 -8.23 -0.91 -0.35
CA ALA A 30 -8.13 0.54 -0.28
C ALA A 30 -8.06 0.99 1.19
N THR A 31 -7.38 2.10 1.42
CA THR A 31 -7.25 2.69 2.76
C THR A 31 -7.85 4.09 2.78
N SER A 32 -7.90 4.69 3.96
CA SER A 32 -8.34 6.08 4.11
C SER A 32 -7.43 7.07 3.40
N VAL A 33 -6.21 6.66 3.09
CA VAL A 33 -5.26 7.47 2.33
C VAL A 33 -5.23 6.95 0.90
N GLU A 34 -5.77 7.73 -0.04
CA GLU A 34 -5.93 7.28 -1.43
C GLU A 34 -4.64 6.80 -2.08
N ARG A 35 -3.53 7.39 -1.70
CA ARG A 35 -2.22 7.07 -2.26
C ARG A 35 -1.75 5.65 -1.90
N TYR A 36 -2.18 5.13 -0.76
CA TYR A 36 -1.70 3.87 -0.24
C TYR A 36 -2.78 2.81 -0.22
N SER A 37 -2.40 1.60 -0.58
CA SER A 37 -3.26 0.42 -0.48
C SER A 37 -2.53 -0.66 0.30
N ILE A 38 -3.29 -1.53 0.93
CA ILE A 38 -2.74 -2.70 1.58
C ILE A 38 -2.87 -3.87 0.61
N VAL A 39 -1.75 -4.51 0.30
CA VAL A 39 -1.70 -5.61 -0.67
C VAL A 39 -1.41 -6.91 0.06
N TYR A 40 -2.04 -7.98 -0.38
CA TYR A 40 -1.98 -9.30 0.26
C TYR A 40 -1.40 -10.32 -0.70
N LYS A 41 -0.54 -11.16 -0.16
CA LYS A 41 0.02 -12.27 -0.90
C LYS A 41 0.46 -13.36 0.08
N ASP A 42 0.04 -14.61 -0.17
CA ASP A 42 0.41 -15.76 0.66
C ASP A 42 0.07 -15.54 2.14
N ASN A 43 -1.11 -14.97 2.40
CA ASN A 43 -1.64 -14.70 3.74
C ASN A 43 -0.87 -13.66 4.53
N LYS A 44 -0.03 -12.88 3.86
CA LYS A 44 0.67 -11.75 4.46
C LYS A 44 0.31 -10.48 3.73
N CYS A 45 0.57 -9.35 4.35
CA CYS A 45 0.26 -8.07 3.73
C CYS A 45 1.42 -7.09 3.84
N GLY A 46 1.38 -6.09 2.97
CA GLY A 46 2.33 -5.01 2.93
C GLY A 46 1.65 -3.74 2.45
N LEU A 47 2.34 -2.63 2.55
CA LEU A 47 1.83 -1.34 2.12
C LEU A 47 2.37 -1.01 0.73
N TYR A 48 1.49 -0.57 -0.15
CA TYR A 48 1.79 -0.28 -1.54
C TYR A 48 1.45 1.17 -1.85
N ASP A 49 2.36 1.87 -2.52
CA ASP A 49 2.16 3.25 -2.98
C ASP A 49 1.66 3.20 -4.42
N ILE A 50 0.41 3.57 -4.62
CA ILE A 50 -0.22 3.54 -5.94
C ILE A 50 0.42 4.56 -6.88
N GLN A 51 0.76 5.73 -6.38
CA GLN A 51 1.37 6.79 -7.19
C GLN A 51 2.77 6.41 -7.68
N ALA A 52 3.56 5.81 -6.81
CA ALA A 52 4.90 5.37 -7.15
C ALA A 52 4.92 4.00 -7.80
N ASP A 53 3.81 3.27 -7.76
CA ASP A 53 3.67 1.90 -8.26
C ASP A 53 4.76 1.00 -7.68
N SER A 54 4.91 1.05 -6.35
CA SER A 54 5.93 0.27 -5.67
C SER A 54 5.54 -0.02 -4.23
N LEU A 55 6.11 -1.08 -3.68
CA LEU A 55 5.92 -1.43 -2.28
C LEU A 55 6.64 -0.42 -1.38
N VAL A 56 5.96 0.01 -0.33
CA VAL A 56 6.56 0.83 0.73
C VAL A 56 7.15 -0.06 1.80
N THR A 57 6.47 -1.16 2.13
CA THR A 57 6.96 -2.17 3.06
C THR A 57 7.02 -3.52 2.36
N ALA A 58 7.83 -4.44 2.89
CA ALA A 58 7.76 -5.83 2.46
C ALA A 58 6.38 -6.43 2.81
N ILE A 59 6.00 -7.49 2.11
CA ILE A 59 4.75 -8.23 2.37
C ILE A 59 5.05 -9.27 3.44
N GLU A 60 5.07 -8.83 4.69
CA GLU A 60 5.48 -9.67 5.81
C GLU A 60 4.60 -9.56 7.05
N TYR A 61 3.58 -8.72 7.00
CA TYR A 61 2.72 -8.45 8.15
C TYR A 61 1.50 -9.36 8.14
N ASP A 62 1.03 -9.70 9.31
CA ASP A 62 -0.23 -10.43 9.45
C ASP A 62 -1.42 -9.49 9.30
N ALA A 63 -1.26 -8.23 9.70
CA ALA A 63 -2.29 -7.21 9.56
C ALA A 63 -1.65 -5.83 9.48
N LEU A 64 -2.28 -4.96 8.71
CA LEU A 64 -1.94 -3.55 8.60
C LEU A 64 -3.23 -2.75 8.56
N ARG A 65 -3.25 -1.62 9.25
CA ARG A 65 -4.37 -0.69 9.15
C ARG A 65 -3.89 0.74 9.33
N PHE A 66 -4.62 1.67 8.72
CA PHE A 66 -4.31 3.08 8.88
C PHE A 66 -4.65 3.54 10.30
N GLY A 67 -3.73 4.25 10.92
CA GLY A 67 -3.93 4.83 12.24
C GLY A 67 -4.32 6.30 12.17
N ARG A 68 -3.41 7.13 11.74
CA ARG A 68 -3.66 8.58 11.68
C ARG A 68 -2.61 9.27 10.80
N THR A 69 -2.87 10.54 10.50
CA THR A 69 -1.92 11.42 9.84
C THR A 69 -1.33 12.36 10.89
N ALA A 70 -0.04 12.63 10.77
CA ALA A 70 0.65 13.55 11.67
C ALA A 70 1.50 14.52 10.85
N SER A 71 1.72 15.71 11.39
CA SER A 71 2.56 16.73 10.74
C SER A 71 3.59 17.23 11.74
N GLU A 72 4.83 17.35 11.30
CA GLU A 72 5.91 17.85 12.16
C GLU A 72 6.99 18.46 11.29
N GLY A 73 7.39 19.69 11.62
CA GLY A 73 8.50 20.35 10.93
C GLY A 73 8.27 20.55 9.44
N GLY A 74 7.03 20.69 8.99
CA GLY A 74 6.71 20.85 7.58
C GLY A 74 6.59 19.54 6.82
N TYR A 75 6.77 18.42 7.50
CA TYR A 75 6.63 17.08 6.91
C TYR A 75 5.32 16.45 7.33
N VAL A 76 4.74 15.68 6.44
CA VAL A 76 3.50 14.94 6.70
C VAL A 76 3.83 13.45 6.78
N PHE A 77 3.33 12.82 7.82
CA PHE A 77 3.53 11.40 8.08
C PHE A 77 2.19 10.69 8.12
N THR A 78 2.14 9.49 7.59
CA THR A 78 1.02 8.57 7.83
C THR A 78 1.49 7.51 8.81
N ILE A 79 0.67 7.24 9.81
CA ILE A 79 0.97 6.27 10.87
C ILE A 79 0.09 5.05 10.66
N TRP A 80 0.72 3.90 10.57
CA TRP A 80 0.04 2.62 10.30
C TRP A 80 0.25 1.68 11.48
N VAL A 81 -0.77 0.92 11.81
CA VAL A 81 -0.68 -0.08 12.88
C VAL A 81 -0.43 -1.42 12.24
N SER A 82 0.55 -2.13 12.75
CA SER A 82 1.00 -3.40 12.18
C SER A 82 0.96 -4.52 13.20
N GLU A 83 0.77 -5.74 12.72
CA GLU A 83 0.87 -6.95 13.52
C GLU A 83 1.73 -7.95 12.76
N MET A 84 2.65 -8.58 13.46
CA MET A 84 3.54 -9.58 12.88
C MET A 84 3.87 -10.62 13.94
N GLY A 85 3.24 -11.80 13.86
CA GLY A 85 3.41 -12.86 14.84
C GLY A 85 2.97 -12.41 16.23
N ASN A 86 3.89 -12.47 17.18
CA ASN A 86 3.63 -12.08 18.57
C ASN A 86 3.96 -10.60 18.84
N TYR A 87 4.16 -9.83 17.77
CA TYR A 87 4.52 -8.42 17.87
C TYR A 87 3.43 -7.55 17.29
N GLU A 88 3.27 -6.38 17.85
CA GLU A 88 2.44 -5.32 17.27
C GLU A 88 3.27 -4.04 17.20
N GLY A 89 2.96 -3.18 16.28
CA GLY A 89 3.80 -2.02 16.08
C GLY A 89 3.12 -0.89 15.35
N MET A 90 3.91 0.13 15.10
CA MET A 90 3.52 1.30 14.34
C MET A 90 4.57 1.60 13.30
N ILE A 91 4.10 1.94 12.10
CA ILE A 91 4.97 2.34 11.00
C ILE A 91 4.64 3.79 10.67
N SER A 92 5.66 4.64 10.73
CA SER A 92 5.52 6.05 10.34
C SER A 92 6.16 6.22 8.98
N ILE A 93 5.38 6.73 8.01
CA ILE A 93 5.85 6.91 6.64
C ILE A 93 5.81 8.39 6.29
N GLU A 94 6.96 8.93 5.91
CA GLU A 94 7.06 10.32 5.45
C GLU A 94 6.55 10.39 4.01
N SER A 95 5.61 11.32 3.76
CA SER A 95 4.87 11.35 2.49
C SER A 95 5.71 11.71 1.26
N THR A 96 6.79 12.46 1.45
CA THR A 96 7.60 12.93 0.33
C THR A 96 8.55 11.84 -0.19
N THR A 97 9.21 11.13 0.73
CA THR A 97 10.27 10.18 0.40
C THR A 97 9.86 8.73 0.59
N ASN A 98 8.72 8.48 1.25
CA ASN A 98 8.31 7.15 1.70
C ASN A 98 9.29 6.51 2.68
N GLU A 99 10.14 7.32 3.30
CA GLU A 99 10.99 6.82 4.39
C GLU A 99 10.12 6.35 5.54
N ARG A 100 10.47 5.22 6.10
CA ARG A 100 9.69 4.63 7.18
C ARG A 100 10.52 4.44 8.43
N VAL A 101 9.85 4.63 9.56
CA VAL A 101 10.37 4.28 10.87
C VAL A 101 9.37 3.32 11.49
N GLU A 102 9.85 2.18 11.93
CA GLU A 102 9.00 1.12 12.46
C GLU A 102 9.41 0.79 13.89
N VAL A 103 8.42 0.72 14.77
CA VAL A 103 8.61 0.30 16.16
C VAL A 103 7.70 -0.90 16.40
N MET A 104 8.29 -2.00 16.84
CA MET A 104 7.57 -3.22 17.16
C MET A 104 7.75 -3.56 18.63
N ILE A 105 6.67 -3.94 19.27
CA ILE A 105 6.72 -4.39 20.69
C ILE A 105 5.99 -5.74 20.81
N PRO A 106 6.40 -6.58 21.75
CA PRO A 106 5.68 -7.84 21.97
C PRO A 106 4.24 -7.56 22.38
N LYS A 107 3.31 -8.37 21.88
CA LYS A 107 1.92 -8.27 22.26
C LYS A 107 1.78 -8.60 23.73
N GLN A 108 0.95 -7.84 24.42
CA GLN A 108 0.63 -8.11 25.80
C GLN A 108 -0.43 -9.20 25.88
N GLN A 109 -0.26 -10.09 26.83
CA GLN A 109 -1.19 -11.19 27.05
C GLN A 109 -2.04 -10.96 28.29
#